data_1cb97436dcd39a75ca67536053a87d89
#
_entry.id   1cb97436dcd39a75ca67536053a87d89
#
_cell.length_a   1.000
_cell.length_b   1.000
_cell.length_c   1.000
_cell.angle_alpha   90.00
_cell.angle_beta   90.00
_cell.angle_gamma   90.00
#
_symmetry.space_group_name_H-M   'P 1'
#
loop_
_entity.id
_entity.type
_entity.pdbx_description
1 polymer ?
#
loop_
_entity_poly.entity_id
_entity_poly.type
_entity_poly.pdbx_seq_one_letter_code
_entity_poly.pdbx_strand_id
1 'polypeptide(L)'
;MQNHQRSPLVCAASRELEDLRSVPKLSGARFPAGCRKLMMSLPGNSNCIDCGSVNPEWASVTFGTLICTRCSGRHRSYGVQTSFVRSVRMDTWNYDQVLAMLEGGNGQLKGFFDRHQLGNSSDPSLFSKRYHTKAAKFYRINLSKHVENVSDLGPYQGREASRGRRQAEQETLNKRPSSSGSLCGQSSDHSLNNASLSPQSVSVQ
;
A
#
# COMPACT_ATOMS: atom_id res chain seq x y z
N MET A 1 -6.74 -30.05 -9.48
CA MET A 1 -6.46 -28.72 -10.01
C MET A 1 -7.77 -27.95 -10.04
N GLN A 2 -8.03 -27.11 -9.03
CA GLN A 2 -9.24 -26.28 -9.01
C GLN A 2 -9.03 -25.15 -10.03
N ASN A 3 -9.80 -25.20 -11.11
CA ASN A 3 -9.85 -24.15 -12.12
C ASN A 3 -10.55 -22.94 -11.47
N HIS A 4 -9.79 -22.00 -10.89
CA HIS A 4 -10.30 -20.77 -10.31
C HIS A 4 -10.71 -19.85 -11.47
N GLN A 5 -11.93 -20.09 -11.98
CA GLN A 5 -12.54 -19.27 -13.01
C GLN A 5 -12.71 -17.84 -12.44
N ARG A 6 -11.94 -16.89 -12.99
CA ARG A 6 -12.01 -15.47 -12.59
C ARG A 6 -13.44 -14.96 -12.67
N SER A 7 -13.88 -14.18 -11.68
CA SER A 7 -15.21 -13.58 -11.73
C SER A 7 -15.36 -12.68 -12.97
N PRO A 8 -16.56 -12.57 -13.55
CA PRO A 8 -16.81 -11.70 -14.70
C PRO A 8 -16.40 -10.24 -14.45
N LEU A 9 -16.53 -9.75 -13.21
CA LEU A 9 -16.10 -8.40 -12.81
C LEU A 9 -14.58 -8.25 -12.91
N VAL A 10 -13.81 -9.24 -12.48
CA VAL A 10 -12.35 -9.23 -12.58
C VAL A 10 -11.90 -9.28 -14.04
N CYS A 11 -12.56 -10.08 -14.87
CA CYS A 11 -12.27 -10.16 -16.31
C CYS A 11 -12.54 -8.82 -17.03
N ALA A 12 -13.63 -8.15 -16.70
CA ALA A 12 -13.96 -6.83 -17.26
C ALA A 12 -12.93 -5.78 -16.80
N ALA A 13 -12.63 -5.73 -15.51
CA ALA A 13 -11.65 -4.81 -14.95
C ALA A 13 -10.23 -5.03 -15.52
N SER A 14 -9.84 -6.29 -15.73
CA SER A 14 -8.53 -6.63 -16.32
C SER A 14 -8.40 -6.06 -17.75
N ARG A 15 -9.41 -6.22 -18.59
CA ARG A 15 -9.40 -5.67 -19.95
C ARG A 15 -9.33 -4.15 -19.95
N GLU A 16 -10.17 -3.49 -19.16
CA GLU A 16 -10.16 -2.03 -19.06
C GLU A 16 -8.85 -1.47 -18.51
N LEU A 17 -8.18 -2.21 -17.61
CA LEU A 17 -6.85 -1.83 -17.12
C LEU A 17 -5.79 -1.94 -18.23
N GLU A 18 -5.84 -2.97 -19.09
CA GLU A 18 -4.91 -3.08 -20.21
C GLU A 18 -5.14 -1.97 -21.24
N ASP A 19 -6.40 -1.62 -21.51
CA ASP A 19 -6.70 -0.46 -22.35
C ASP A 19 -6.11 0.83 -21.76
N LEU A 20 -6.24 1.01 -20.43
CA LEU A 20 -5.68 2.15 -19.72
C LEU A 20 -4.16 2.16 -19.67
N ARG A 21 -3.50 1.00 -19.71
CA ARG A 21 -2.05 0.86 -19.76
C ARG A 21 -1.47 1.45 -21.05
N SER A 22 -2.20 1.36 -22.16
CA SER A 22 -1.80 1.93 -23.45
C SER A 22 -1.95 3.45 -23.52
N VAL A 23 -2.71 4.07 -22.60
CA VAL A 23 -2.89 5.52 -22.54
C VAL A 23 -1.67 6.18 -21.93
N PRO A 24 -1.11 7.26 -22.51
CA PRO A 24 0.00 7.99 -21.91
C PRO A 24 -0.33 8.44 -20.49
N LYS A 25 0.60 8.25 -19.54
CA LYS A 25 0.39 8.56 -18.10
C LYS A 25 -0.07 9.99 -17.83
N LEU A 26 0.32 10.94 -18.68
CA LEU A 26 -0.05 12.36 -18.57
C LEU A 26 -1.48 12.66 -19.07
N SER A 27 -1.99 11.87 -20.01
CA SER A 27 -3.33 12.11 -20.57
C SER A 27 -4.43 11.59 -19.65
N GLY A 28 -4.25 10.40 -19.06
CA GLY A 28 -5.24 9.72 -18.26
C GLY A 28 -6.56 9.47 -19.01
N ALA A 29 -7.45 8.73 -18.41
CA ALA A 29 -8.80 8.50 -18.91
C ALA A 29 -9.82 8.62 -17.77
N ARG A 30 -11.12 8.59 -18.05
CA ARG A 30 -12.14 8.46 -17.01
C ARG A 30 -11.96 7.13 -16.27
N PHE A 31 -12.34 7.09 -15.00
CA PHE A 31 -12.31 5.85 -14.22
C PHE A 31 -13.13 4.76 -14.94
N PRO A 32 -12.52 3.62 -15.35
CA PRO A 32 -13.19 2.64 -16.18
C PRO A 32 -14.40 2.01 -15.47
N ALA A 33 -15.46 1.71 -16.21
CA ALA A 33 -16.74 1.31 -15.64
C ALA A 33 -16.71 -0.05 -14.95
N GLY A 34 -16.02 -1.04 -15.53
CA GLY A 34 -15.83 -2.37 -14.93
C GLY A 34 -14.92 -2.31 -13.72
N CYS A 35 -13.82 -1.54 -13.79
CA CYS A 35 -12.96 -1.27 -12.63
C CYS A 35 -13.76 -0.60 -11.50
N ARG A 36 -14.66 0.34 -11.81
CA ARG A 36 -15.52 0.99 -10.82
C ARG A 36 -16.49 0.00 -10.18
N LYS A 37 -17.12 -0.87 -10.96
CA LYS A 37 -18.01 -1.92 -10.42
C LYS A 37 -17.23 -2.85 -9.48
N LEU A 38 -16.05 -3.29 -9.88
CA LEU A 38 -15.21 -4.14 -9.06
C LEU A 38 -14.76 -3.40 -7.77
N MET A 39 -14.32 -2.15 -7.86
CA MET A 39 -13.96 -1.32 -6.71
C MET A 39 -15.13 -1.16 -5.74
N MET A 40 -16.34 -0.88 -6.24
CA MET A 40 -17.54 -0.71 -5.39
C MET A 40 -17.99 -2.02 -4.72
N SER A 41 -17.63 -3.18 -5.27
CA SER A 41 -17.93 -4.50 -4.65
C SER A 41 -16.99 -4.85 -3.49
N LEU A 42 -15.91 -4.10 -3.29
CA LEU A 42 -14.97 -4.35 -2.19
C LEU A 42 -15.61 -4.04 -0.83
N PRO A 43 -15.29 -4.83 0.20
CA PRO A 43 -15.82 -4.62 1.55
C PRO A 43 -15.60 -3.20 2.06
N GLY A 44 -16.67 -2.56 2.54
CA GLY A 44 -16.66 -1.22 3.12
C GLY A 44 -16.67 -0.07 2.12
N ASN A 45 -16.56 -0.32 0.81
CA ASN A 45 -16.51 0.73 -0.21
C ASN A 45 -17.88 1.41 -0.50
N SER A 46 -18.97 0.85 -0.02
CA SER A 46 -20.28 1.51 -0.05
C SER A 46 -20.37 2.74 0.84
N ASN A 47 -19.43 2.90 1.78
CA ASN A 47 -19.45 3.96 2.78
C ASN A 47 -18.11 4.72 2.81
N CYS A 48 -18.16 6.01 3.13
CA CYS A 48 -16.98 6.82 3.36
C CYS A 48 -16.14 6.24 4.52
N ILE A 49 -14.83 6.05 4.30
CA ILE A 49 -13.92 5.48 5.31
C ILE A 49 -13.87 6.30 6.61
N ASP A 50 -14.08 7.62 6.52
CA ASP A 50 -13.99 8.52 7.66
C ASP A 50 -15.28 8.67 8.43
N CYS A 51 -16.37 9.01 7.75
CA CYS A 51 -17.61 9.41 8.39
C CYS A 51 -18.78 8.43 8.15
N GLY A 52 -18.57 7.37 7.40
CA GLY A 52 -19.60 6.38 7.11
C GLY A 52 -20.70 6.83 6.12
N SER A 53 -20.66 8.06 5.59
CA SER A 53 -21.65 8.51 4.59
C SER A 53 -21.70 7.56 3.41
N VAL A 54 -22.89 7.22 2.97
CA VAL A 54 -23.12 6.29 1.86
C VAL A 54 -22.70 6.88 0.50
N ASN A 55 -22.42 6.00 -0.45
CA ASN A 55 -22.12 6.34 -1.85
C ASN A 55 -21.00 7.39 -2.00
N PRO A 56 -19.79 7.15 -1.48
CA PRO A 56 -18.68 8.09 -1.64
C PRO A 56 -18.24 8.16 -3.10
N GLU A 57 -18.07 9.38 -3.64
CA GLU A 57 -17.69 9.65 -5.03
C GLU A 57 -16.27 10.22 -5.18
N TRP A 58 -15.55 10.35 -4.09
CA TRP A 58 -14.17 10.80 -4.05
C TRP A 58 -13.26 9.67 -3.57
N ALA A 59 -12.02 9.76 -3.93
CA ALA A 59 -11.01 8.78 -3.55
C ALA A 59 -9.78 9.45 -2.96
N SER A 60 -9.19 8.84 -1.95
CA SER A 60 -7.81 9.03 -1.56
C SER A 60 -6.97 7.95 -2.24
N VAL A 61 -6.35 8.29 -3.36
CA VAL A 61 -5.58 7.35 -4.19
C VAL A 61 -4.40 6.76 -3.42
N THR A 62 -3.73 7.61 -2.64
CA THR A 62 -2.58 7.24 -1.81
C THR A 62 -2.90 6.10 -0.82
N PHE A 63 -4.14 6.05 -0.34
CA PHE A 63 -4.63 5.01 0.57
C PHE A 63 -5.51 3.96 -0.13
N GLY A 64 -5.83 4.15 -1.41
CA GLY A 64 -6.72 3.26 -2.17
C GLY A 64 -8.14 3.21 -1.60
N THR A 65 -8.68 4.33 -1.09
CA THR A 65 -9.95 4.35 -0.34
C THR A 65 -10.93 5.38 -0.86
N LEU A 66 -12.23 5.11 -0.60
CA LEU A 66 -13.33 5.99 -0.97
C LEU A 66 -13.74 6.89 0.20
N ILE A 67 -13.98 8.16 -0.10
CA ILE A 67 -14.36 9.23 0.82
C ILE A 67 -15.50 10.06 0.23
N CYS A 68 -16.33 10.65 1.09
CA CYS A 68 -17.40 11.55 0.66
C CYS A 68 -16.86 12.96 0.34
N THR A 69 -17.67 13.79 -0.27
CA THR A 69 -17.31 15.18 -0.64
C THR A 69 -16.78 15.97 0.55
N ARG A 70 -17.44 15.90 1.72
CA ARG A 70 -16.99 16.61 2.92
C ARG A 70 -15.61 16.14 3.38
N CYS A 71 -15.37 14.84 3.42
CA CYS A 71 -14.09 14.28 3.82
C CYS A 71 -12.99 14.52 2.78
N SER A 72 -13.33 14.61 1.48
CA SER A 72 -12.36 14.94 0.43
C SER A 72 -11.73 16.33 0.65
N GLY A 73 -12.50 17.30 1.14
CA GLY A 73 -11.98 18.61 1.54
C GLY A 73 -10.95 18.51 2.68
N ARG A 74 -11.22 17.69 3.70
CA ARG A 74 -10.26 17.43 4.78
C ARG A 74 -9.00 16.74 4.26
N HIS A 75 -9.14 15.73 3.43
CA HIS A 75 -8.01 15.02 2.85
C HIS A 75 -7.10 15.93 2.00
N ARG A 76 -7.67 16.91 1.29
CA ARG A 76 -6.89 17.92 0.57
C ARG A 76 -6.07 18.79 1.50
N SER A 77 -6.58 19.13 2.70
CA SER A 77 -5.81 19.91 3.69
C SER A 77 -4.64 19.13 4.29
N TYR A 78 -4.60 17.80 4.18
CA TYR A 78 -3.43 17.00 4.62
C TYR A 78 -2.23 17.11 3.67
N GLY A 79 -2.44 17.71 2.50
CA GLY A 79 -1.45 17.81 1.44
C GLY A 79 -1.35 16.58 0.56
N VAL A 80 -0.99 16.80 -0.70
CA VAL A 80 -0.90 15.77 -1.77
C VAL A 80 -0.01 14.60 -1.37
N GLN A 81 1.10 14.89 -0.65
CA GLN A 81 2.05 13.87 -0.18
C GLN A 81 1.45 12.91 0.85
N THR A 82 0.45 13.37 1.59
CA THR A 82 -0.24 12.54 2.57
C THR A 82 -1.44 11.85 1.96
N SER A 83 -2.28 12.61 1.24
CA SER A 83 -3.49 12.11 0.62
C SER A 83 -3.75 12.77 -0.73
N PHE A 84 -3.50 12.04 -1.80
CA PHE A 84 -3.82 12.47 -3.15
C PHE A 84 -5.28 12.18 -3.44
N VAL A 85 -6.09 13.23 -3.59
CA VAL A 85 -7.55 13.15 -3.74
C VAL A 85 -7.96 13.30 -5.20
N ARG A 86 -8.84 12.40 -5.66
CA ARG A 86 -9.48 12.46 -6.98
C ARG A 86 -10.98 12.16 -6.90
N SER A 87 -11.74 12.79 -7.80
CA SER A 87 -13.13 12.41 -8.05
C SER A 87 -13.19 11.17 -8.93
N VAL A 88 -13.98 10.17 -8.51
CA VAL A 88 -14.19 8.96 -9.30
C VAL A 88 -14.95 9.24 -10.60
N ARG A 89 -15.75 10.32 -10.63
CA ARG A 89 -16.61 10.67 -11.77
C ARG A 89 -16.02 11.75 -12.68
N MET A 90 -15.32 12.73 -12.13
CA MET A 90 -14.96 13.96 -12.85
C MET A 90 -13.51 13.99 -13.31
N ASP A 91 -12.61 13.39 -12.52
CA ASP A 91 -11.17 13.46 -12.80
C ASP A 91 -10.72 12.37 -13.79
N THR A 92 -9.57 12.60 -14.39
CA THR A 92 -8.86 11.60 -15.19
C THR A 92 -8.03 10.70 -14.30
N TRP A 93 -7.84 9.45 -14.70
CA TRP A 93 -7.15 8.40 -13.96
C TRP A 93 -6.13 7.70 -14.85
N ASN A 94 -4.98 7.37 -14.29
CA ASN A 94 -4.01 6.51 -14.95
C ASN A 94 -4.08 5.08 -14.40
N TYR A 95 -3.38 4.16 -15.04
CA TYR A 95 -3.33 2.75 -14.70
C TYR A 95 -3.00 2.50 -13.22
N ASP A 96 -1.90 3.08 -12.72
CA ASP A 96 -1.42 2.85 -11.35
C ASP A 96 -2.43 3.34 -10.30
N GLN A 97 -3.11 4.46 -10.57
CA GLN A 97 -4.14 5.03 -9.69
C GLN A 97 -5.39 4.14 -9.62
N VAL A 98 -5.85 3.63 -10.77
CA VAL A 98 -6.98 2.70 -10.79
C VAL A 98 -6.61 1.40 -10.10
N LEU A 99 -5.42 0.87 -10.35
CA LEU A 99 -4.92 -0.35 -9.70
C LEU A 99 -4.82 -0.18 -8.18
N ALA A 100 -4.36 0.99 -7.69
CA ALA A 100 -4.33 1.31 -6.26
C ALA A 100 -5.73 1.26 -5.63
N MET A 101 -6.76 1.69 -6.34
CA MET A 101 -8.14 1.61 -5.86
C MET A 101 -8.69 0.18 -5.85
N LEU A 102 -8.24 -0.67 -6.77
CA LEU A 102 -8.62 -2.08 -6.82
C LEU A 102 -7.88 -2.91 -5.75
N GLU A 103 -6.63 -2.61 -5.47
CA GLU A 103 -5.80 -3.31 -4.49
C GLU A 103 -5.94 -2.77 -3.06
N GLY A 104 -6.41 -1.54 -2.89
CA GLY A 104 -6.76 -0.90 -1.62
C GLY A 104 -8.13 -1.32 -1.08
N GLY A 105 -8.95 -0.38 -0.71
CA GLY A 105 -10.33 -0.52 -0.23
C GLY A 105 -10.54 -0.12 1.22
N ASN A 106 -11.75 0.39 1.50
CA ASN A 106 -12.11 0.93 2.82
C ASN A 106 -12.03 -0.13 3.93
N GLY A 107 -12.50 -1.35 3.67
CA GLY A 107 -12.42 -2.44 4.63
C GLY A 107 -10.97 -2.80 4.99
N GLN A 108 -10.07 -2.76 4.01
CA GLN A 108 -8.65 -3.04 4.24
C GLN A 108 -7.98 -1.98 5.10
N LEU A 109 -8.15 -0.68 4.76
CA LEU A 109 -7.57 0.41 5.54
C LEU A 109 -8.18 0.47 6.94
N LYS A 110 -9.52 0.27 7.06
CA LYS A 110 -10.18 0.20 8.35
C LYS A 110 -9.57 -0.89 9.23
N GLY A 111 -9.49 -2.12 8.74
CA GLY A 111 -8.88 -3.23 9.48
C GLY A 111 -7.41 -3.00 9.82
N PHE A 112 -6.66 -2.27 8.99
CA PHE A 112 -5.30 -1.86 9.31
C PHE A 112 -5.28 -0.86 10.46
N PHE A 113 -6.11 0.19 10.41
CA PHE A 113 -6.21 1.18 11.47
C PHE A 113 -6.68 0.59 12.79
N ASP A 114 -7.64 -0.34 12.76
CA ASP A 114 -8.13 -1.03 13.96
C ASP A 114 -7.00 -1.82 14.64
N ARG A 115 -6.19 -2.57 13.89
CA ARG A 115 -5.01 -3.29 14.42
C ARG A 115 -3.95 -2.38 15.03
N HIS A 116 -3.84 -1.15 14.55
CA HIS A 116 -2.89 -0.14 15.05
C HIS A 116 -3.51 0.85 16.03
N GLN A 117 -4.72 0.55 16.53
CA GLN A 117 -5.46 1.40 17.49
C GLN A 117 -5.71 2.84 16.99
N LEU A 118 -5.84 2.99 15.67
CA LEU A 118 -6.11 4.27 15.00
C LEU A 118 -7.57 4.40 14.53
N GLY A 119 -8.40 3.37 14.79
CA GLY A 119 -9.75 3.24 14.24
C GLY A 119 -10.85 3.95 15.03
N ASN A 120 -10.70 4.08 16.34
CA ASN A 120 -11.82 4.36 17.25
C ASN A 120 -11.73 5.74 17.92
N SER A 121 -11.70 6.79 17.13
CA SER A 121 -11.92 8.11 17.73
C SER A 121 -13.24 8.69 17.25
N SER A 122 -14.13 8.98 18.19
CA SER A 122 -15.36 9.75 17.95
C SER A 122 -15.06 11.24 17.68
N ASP A 123 -13.82 11.66 17.92
CA ASP A 123 -13.38 13.05 17.74
C ASP A 123 -12.92 13.30 16.29
N PRO A 124 -13.61 14.20 15.55
CA PRO A 124 -13.24 14.56 14.19
C PRO A 124 -11.80 15.11 14.04
N SER A 125 -11.23 15.70 15.10
CA SER A 125 -9.85 16.21 15.10
C SER A 125 -8.81 15.09 15.04
N LEU A 126 -9.15 13.93 15.58
CA LEU A 126 -8.29 12.76 15.59
C LEU A 126 -8.31 12.01 14.25
N PHE A 127 -9.37 12.17 13.43
CA PHE A 127 -9.40 11.61 12.08
C PHE A 127 -8.25 12.12 11.21
N SER A 128 -7.87 13.39 11.32
CA SER A 128 -6.75 13.92 10.56
C SER A 128 -5.42 13.39 11.06
N LYS A 129 -5.24 13.29 12.37
CA LYS A 129 -3.98 12.83 12.99
C LYS A 129 -3.62 11.40 12.58
N ARG A 130 -4.61 10.49 12.41
CA ARG A 130 -4.34 9.10 12.03
C ARG A 130 -3.60 8.97 10.68
N TYR A 131 -3.87 9.86 9.72
CA TYR A 131 -3.23 9.85 8.40
C TYR A 131 -1.78 10.34 8.40
N HIS A 132 -1.35 11.04 9.46
CA HIS A 132 0.01 11.55 9.66
C HIS A 132 0.90 10.63 10.50
N THR A 133 0.36 9.50 11.00
CA THR A 133 1.12 8.53 11.82
C THR A 133 2.15 7.76 11.01
N LYS A 134 3.16 7.21 11.71
CA LYS A 134 4.13 6.28 11.10
C LYS A 134 3.44 5.05 10.49
N ALA A 135 2.38 4.54 11.14
CA ALA A 135 1.61 3.42 10.64
C ALA A 135 0.90 3.76 9.31
N ALA A 136 0.26 4.93 9.20
CA ALA A 136 -0.37 5.37 7.96
C ALA A 136 0.67 5.58 6.84
N LYS A 137 1.85 6.13 7.17
CA LYS A 137 2.97 6.23 6.22
C LYS A 137 3.42 4.84 5.74
N PHE A 138 3.55 3.89 6.64
CA PHE A 138 3.88 2.50 6.32
C PHE A 138 2.83 1.90 5.39
N TYR A 139 1.52 2.05 5.70
CA TYR A 139 0.44 1.52 4.86
C TYR A 139 0.53 2.02 3.42
N ARG A 140 0.64 3.35 3.22
CA ARG A 140 0.65 3.93 1.86
C ARG A 140 1.89 3.53 1.06
N ILE A 141 3.07 3.42 1.69
CA ILE A 141 4.29 2.94 1.04
C ILE A 141 4.13 1.48 0.60
N ASN A 142 3.56 0.64 1.46
CA ASN A 142 3.33 -0.77 1.12
C ASN A 142 2.26 -0.95 0.05
N LEU A 143 1.22 -0.11 0.03
CA LEU A 143 0.23 -0.12 -1.04
C LEU A 143 0.88 0.27 -2.38
N SER A 144 1.68 1.34 -2.41
CA SER A 144 2.40 1.76 -3.63
C SER A 144 3.30 0.64 -4.17
N LYS A 145 4.15 0.07 -3.32
CA LYS A 145 5.01 -1.06 -3.71
C LYS A 145 4.23 -2.28 -4.18
N HIS A 146 3.08 -2.55 -3.53
CA HIS A 146 2.22 -3.64 -3.96
C HIS A 146 1.62 -3.40 -5.35
N VAL A 147 1.18 -2.17 -5.62
CA VAL A 147 0.68 -1.76 -6.94
C VAL A 147 1.76 -1.91 -8.01
N GLU A 148 2.98 -1.46 -7.73
CA GLU A 148 4.13 -1.64 -8.62
C GLU A 148 4.36 -3.12 -8.94
N ASN A 149 4.45 -3.97 -7.92
CA ASN A 149 4.63 -5.42 -8.11
C ASN A 149 3.50 -6.06 -8.92
N VAL A 150 2.23 -5.68 -8.65
CA VAL A 150 1.09 -6.22 -9.40
C VAL A 150 1.11 -5.74 -10.85
N SER A 151 1.54 -4.51 -11.11
CA SER A 151 1.72 -3.97 -12.44
C SER A 151 2.76 -4.75 -13.24
N ASP A 152 3.88 -5.14 -12.61
CA ASP A 152 4.99 -5.85 -13.26
C ASP A 152 4.65 -7.32 -13.57
N LEU A 153 3.69 -7.91 -12.86
CA LEU A 153 3.25 -9.29 -13.08
C LEU A 153 2.39 -9.51 -14.34
N GLY A 154 2.07 -8.44 -15.08
CA GLY A 154 1.26 -8.49 -16.30
C GLY A 154 -0.23 -8.22 -16.07
N PRO A 155 -1.14 -8.83 -16.86
CA PRO A 155 -2.57 -8.54 -16.78
C PRO A 155 -3.17 -8.81 -15.39
N TYR A 156 -4.04 -7.91 -14.95
CA TYR A 156 -4.64 -7.97 -13.62
C TYR A 156 -5.48 -9.25 -13.42
N GLN A 157 -5.18 -9.99 -12.36
CA GLN A 157 -5.80 -11.27 -12.05
C GLN A 157 -6.81 -11.21 -10.89
N GLY A 158 -6.99 -10.03 -10.27
CA GLY A 158 -7.81 -9.82 -9.08
C GLY A 158 -7.00 -9.84 -7.78
N ARG A 159 -7.56 -9.26 -6.73
CA ARG A 159 -6.91 -9.07 -5.42
C ARG A 159 -6.45 -10.37 -4.75
N GLU A 160 -7.22 -11.44 -4.87
CA GLU A 160 -6.88 -12.72 -4.24
C GLU A 160 -5.63 -13.33 -4.89
N ALA A 161 -5.56 -13.27 -6.23
CA ALA A 161 -4.42 -13.76 -6.97
C ALA A 161 -3.14 -12.94 -6.68
N SER A 162 -3.26 -11.61 -6.61
CA SER A 162 -2.13 -10.73 -6.29
C SER A 162 -1.58 -10.95 -4.87
N ARG A 163 -2.46 -11.25 -3.91
CA ARG A 163 -2.08 -11.54 -2.52
C ARG A 163 -1.54 -12.93 -2.30
N GLY A 164 -2.13 -13.93 -2.96
CA GLY A 164 -1.64 -15.32 -2.88
C GLY A 164 -0.21 -15.44 -3.39
N ARG A 165 0.16 -14.72 -4.45
CA ARG A 165 1.54 -14.67 -4.96
C ARG A 165 2.51 -14.09 -3.94
N ARG A 166 2.16 -12.99 -3.26
CA ARG A 166 3.00 -12.40 -2.19
C ARG A 166 3.28 -13.38 -1.05
N GLN A 167 2.28 -14.17 -0.65
CA GLN A 167 2.46 -15.17 0.40
C GLN A 167 3.42 -16.27 -0.05
N ALA A 168 3.27 -16.77 -1.26
CA ALA A 168 4.14 -17.80 -1.82
C ALA A 168 5.59 -17.29 -1.98
N GLU A 169 5.82 -16.06 -2.44
CA GLU A 169 7.14 -15.45 -2.53
C GLU A 169 7.78 -15.26 -1.15
N GLN A 170 7.01 -14.81 -0.15
CA GLN A 170 7.49 -14.65 1.22
C GLN A 170 7.89 -15.98 1.85
N GLU A 171 7.13 -17.05 1.60
CA GLU A 171 7.44 -18.40 2.08
C GLU A 171 8.69 -18.97 1.43
N THR A 172 8.92 -18.70 0.15
CA THR A 172 10.14 -19.13 -0.55
C THR A 172 11.38 -18.39 -0.07
N LEU A 173 11.27 -17.10 0.25
CA LEU A 173 12.35 -16.30 0.83
C LEU A 173 12.70 -16.77 2.24
N ASN A 174 11.71 -17.12 3.05
CA ASN A 174 11.92 -17.63 4.42
C ASN A 174 12.47 -19.07 4.46
N LYS A 175 12.32 -19.83 3.36
CA LYS A 175 12.83 -21.21 3.23
C LYS A 175 14.25 -21.28 2.66
N ARG A 176 14.89 -20.17 2.27
CA ARG A 176 16.30 -20.19 1.88
C ARG A 176 17.16 -20.54 3.09
N PRO A 177 17.93 -21.66 3.07
CA PRO A 177 18.84 -21.98 4.16
C PRO A 177 19.90 -20.88 4.22
N SER A 178 20.11 -20.34 5.43
CA SER A 178 21.28 -19.52 5.73
C SER A 178 22.52 -20.36 5.46
N SER A 179 23.24 -20.09 4.39
CA SER A 179 24.55 -20.68 4.15
C SER A 179 25.52 -20.07 5.15
N SER A 180 25.60 -20.66 6.34
CA SER A 180 26.72 -20.46 7.25
C SER A 180 27.93 -21.18 6.66
N GLY A 181 28.71 -20.45 5.86
CA GLY A 181 30.04 -20.87 5.46
C GLY A 181 30.94 -20.86 6.68
N SER A 182 31.12 -22.03 7.28
CA SER A 182 32.17 -22.28 8.25
C SER A 182 33.52 -22.21 7.53
N LEU A 183 34.21 -21.09 7.63
CA LEU A 183 35.62 -21.02 7.33
C LEU A 183 36.39 -21.54 8.53
N CYS A 184 36.86 -22.76 8.42
CA CYS A 184 37.82 -23.36 9.34
C CYS A 184 39.16 -22.58 9.21
N GLY A 185 39.51 -21.83 10.26
CA GLY A 185 40.77 -21.11 10.36
C GLY A 185 41.90 -22.06 10.72
N GLN A 186 43.01 -21.94 10.01
CA GLN A 186 44.31 -22.48 10.46
C GLN A 186 44.97 -21.45 11.31
N SER A 187 45.36 -21.92 12.52
CA SER A 187 46.23 -21.24 13.49
C SER A 187 47.65 -21.09 12.95
N SER A 188 48.20 -19.90 13.17
CA SER A 188 49.68 -19.74 13.31
C SER A 188 49.93 -18.70 14.38
N ASP A 189 50.57 -19.18 15.47
CA ASP A 189 51.14 -18.44 16.55
C ASP A 189 52.19 -17.44 16.06
N HIS A 190 52.14 -16.22 16.56
CA HIS A 190 53.35 -15.47 16.91
C HIS A 190 53.08 -14.48 18.04
N SER A 191 53.75 -14.82 19.13
CA SER A 191 53.97 -14.02 20.36
C SER A 191 54.72 -12.72 20.06
N LEU A 192 54.42 -11.63 20.74
CA LEU A 192 55.30 -10.86 21.60
C LEU A 192 54.82 -9.39 21.84
N ASN A 193 54.71 -9.11 23.13
CA ASN A 193 55.08 -7.88 23.86
C ASN A 193 54.20 -6.61 23.85
N ASN A 194 53.55 -6.46 25.00
CA ASN A 194 53.68 -5.40 26.00
C ASN A 194 53.95 -3.96 25.54
N ALA A 195 52.98 -3.07 25.80
CA ALA A 195 53.26 -1.80 26.51
C ALA A 195 51.93 -1.16 26.95
N SER A 196 51.80 -1.06 28.22
CA SER A 196 50.84 -0.26 29.00
C SER A 196 51.03 1.24 28.75
N LEU A 197 49.90 1.96 28.69
CA LEU A 197 49.82 3.35 29.20
C LEU A 197 48.35 3.73 29.41
N SER A 198 48.07 4.08 30.66
CA SER A 198 46.77 4.51 31.17
C SER A 198 46.54 6.02 31.01
N PRO A 199 45.45 6.61 31.48
CA PRO A 199 44.71 7.68 30.84
C PRO A 199 45.05 9.07 31.38
N GLN A 200 44.73 10.09 30.60
CA GLN A 200 44.61 11.46 31.14
C GLN A 200 43.29 12.10 30.79
N SER A 201 42.55 12.39 31.82
CA SER A 201 41.44 13.31 31.92
C SER A 201 41.91 14.75 31.69
N VAL A 202 41.16 15.53 30.88
CA VAL A 202 41.19 16.99 30.98
C VAL A 202 39.77 17.52 30.88
N SER A 203 39.40 18.20 31.96
CA SER A 203 38.17 19.00 32.11
C SER A 203 38.41 20.45 31.63
N VAL A 204 37.25 21.16 31.43
CA VAL A 204 37.05 22.63 31.55
C VAL A 204 37.48 23.48 30.32
N GLN A 205 36.61 24.08 29.62
CA GLN A 205 35.80 25.31 29.89
C GLN A 205 34.68 25.42 28.85
#